data_a73c71f2f5de17542e83f6d1e7e128ed
#
_entry.id   a73c71f2f5de17542e83f6d1e7e128ed
#
_cell.length_a   1.000
_cell.length_b   1.000
_cell.length_c   1.000
_cell.angle_alpha   90.00
_cell.angle_beta   90.00
_cell.angle_gamma   90.00
#
_symmetry.space_group_name_H-M   'P 1'
#
loop_
_entity.id
_entity.type
_entity.pdbx_description
1 polymer ?
#
loop_
_entity_poly.entity_id
_entity_poly.type
_entity_poly.pdbx_seq_one_letter_code
_entity_poly.pdbx_strand_id
1 'polypeptide(L)'
;MTPMKSFRRLALLPAVLACYLPLPAAAEIGVEHSGEVTLEASWYPETATHAGQKDSFAHLEAKPELVIYGDEAEMLLQPRISGGTSGGGLVDFREANVTSRIGDADILVGNTILFWGKVESYNPVDIVNSRDFSRGLMRSEKRGAPMARVSWPIGPGQLDLMAIDFVENEYPALSARERPGLRITGSTSYSGGAKRDDMANAIRWSGYFGDIDLGLSWFRGTGHSPRLLPQADGTLRPDYSRITQAGLDIQYLRGDTALKAEIIRRKGQYDRLGTARSYRAGVFGVEHNLYDITGDGRDLVLLSEYARDSRKGLSHSGFQNDLTLGARWVWNDVEDTQVLGLLTRDLDNAAQAMTVSIDRRLTDELTLEASARLVERYERDPNSTALSKDSAVIASVTYSF
;
A
#
# COMPACT_ATOMS: atom_id res chain seq x y z
N MET A 1 -22.09 10.95 -13.22
CA MET A 1 -20.99 11.59 -13.98
C MET A 1 -20.32 12.56 -13.04
N THR A 2 -19.23 12.12 -12.43
CA THR A 2 -18.40 12.96 -11.56
C THR A 2 -17.36 13.65 -12.44
N PRO A 3 -17.14 14.97 -12.35
CA PRO A 3 -16.23 15.65 -13.26
C PRO A 3 -14.78 15.25 -12.97
N MET A 4 -14.08 14.82 -13.98
CA MET A 4 -12.63 14.67 -14.07
C MET A 4 -11.92 16.00 -13.75
N LYS A 5 -11.68 16.28 -12.45
CA LYS A 5 -11.14 17.58 -12.03
C LYS A 5 -9.61 17.63 -11.83
N SER A 6 -8.87 16.53 -11.96
CA SER A 6 -7.44 16.51 -11.63
C SER A 6 -6.45 16.36 -12.79
N PHE A 7 -6.93 16.10 -14.01
CA PHE A 7 -6.02 15.79 -15.14
C PHE A 7 -5.26 17.00 -15.75
N ARG A 8 -5.62 18.25 -15.41
CA ARG A 8 -5.06 19.42 -16.15
C ARG A 8 -3.65 19.85 -15.76
N ARG A 9 -3.09 19.44 -14.62
CA ARG A 9 -1.75 19.87 -14.20
C ARG A 9 -0.67 18.82 -14.26
N LEU A 10 -1.01 17.55 -14.21
CA LEU A 10 -0.04 16.45 -14.16
C LEU A 10 0.49 15.96 -15.52
N ALA A 11 -0.32 16.06 -16.57
CA ALA A 11 0.08 15.60 -17.92
C ALA A 11 1.15 16.47 -18.59
N LEU A 12 1.46 17.65 -18.02
CA LEU A 12 2.43 18.59 -18.60
C LEU A 12 3.84 18.50 -18.01
N LEU A 13 4.02 17.96 -16.80
CA LEU A 13 5.36 17.90 -16.19
C LEU A 13 6.31 16.91 -16.89
N PRO A 14 5.93 15.66 -17.19
CA PRO A 14 6.82 14.77 -17.92
C PRO A 14 7.05 15.20 -19.37
N ALA A 15 6.03 15.80 -20.01
CA ALA A 15 6.18 16.30 -21.38
C ALA A 15 7.08 17.54 -21.51
N VAL A 16 7.13 18.39 -20.48
CA VAL A 16 7.97 19.60 -20.47
C VAL A 16 9.43 19.26 -20.13
N LEU A 17 9.68 18.27 -19.26
CA LEU A 17 11.06 17.86 -18.97
C LEU A 17 11.70 17.08 -20.13
N ALA A 18 10.91 16.27 -20.85
CA ALA A 18 11.40 15.55 -22.04
C ALA A 18 11.87 16.50 -23.16
N CYS A 19 11.39 17.76 -23.19
CA CYS A 19 11.81 18.75 -24.20
C CYS A 19 13.14 19.45 -23.90
N TYR A 20 13.72 19.30 -22.69
CA TYR A 20 14.96 19.97 -22.28
C TYR A 20 16.15 19.03 -22.05
N LEU A 21 15.98 17.72 -22.15
CA LEU A 21 17.09 16.81 -22.17
C LEU A 21 17.64 16.77 -23.61
N PRO A 22 18.92 17.10 -23.85
CA PRO A 22 19.52 16.93 -25.16
C PRO A 22 19.51 15.43 -25.47
N LEU A 23 18.66 15.00 -26.40
CA LEU A 23 18.75 13.65 -26.95
C LEU A 23 20.07 13.56 -27.72
N PRO A 24 21.01 12.72 -27.31
CA PRO A 24 22.23 12.50 -28.09
C PRO A 24 21.85 11.91 -29.44
N ALA A 25 22.44 12.41 -30.51
CA ALA A 25 22.27 11.85 -31.84
C ALA A 25 22.82 10.43 -31.85
N ALA A 26 21.95 9.44 -32.11
CA ALA A 26 22.25 8.02 -32.28
C ALA A 26 22.36 7.13 -31.01
N ALA A 27 21.58 7.40 -29.94
CA ALA A 27 21.36 6.39 -28.93
C ALA A 27 20.44 5.28 -29.48
N GLU A 28 20.77 4.01 -29.29
CA GLU A 28 19.81 2.91 -29.52
C GLU A 28 18.71 3.04 -28.49
N ILE A 29 17.50 3.39 -28.92
CA ILE A 29 16.31 3.45 -28.06
C ILE A 29 15.71 2.04 -28.06
N GLY A 30 15.69 1.41 -26.89
CA GLY A 30 14.94 0.18 -26.63
C GLY A 30 13.54 0.50 -26.17
N VAL A 31 12.59 -0.34 -26.58
CA VAL A 31 11.18 -0.25 -26.17
C VAL A 31 10.71 -1.64 -25.76
N GLU A 32 10.24 -1.75 -24.54
CA GLU A 32 9.63 -2.98 -24.02
C GLU A 32 8.17 -2.70 -23.63
N HIS A 33 7.31 -3.68 -23.82
CA HIS A 33 5.93 -3.60 -23.40
C HIS A 33 5.52 -4.90 -22.73
N SER A 34 4.75 -4.75 -21.69
CA SER A 34 4.16 -5.85 -20.92
C SER A 34 2.85 -5.38 -20.31
N GLY A 35 2.22 -6.21 -19.53
CA GLY A 35 1.06 -5.76 -18.80
C GLY A 35 0.28 -6.90 -18.17
N GLU A 36 -0.72 -6.51 -17.38
CA GLU A 36 -1.59 -7.41 -16.65
C GLU A 36 -3.06 -7.03 -16.88
N VAL A 37 -3.90 -8.05 -16.99
CA VAL A 37 -5.36 -7.91 -16.93
C VAL A 37 -5.88 -8.87 -15.88
N THR A 38 -6.49 -8.33 -14.82
CA THR A 38 -7.02 -9.11 -13.69
C THR A 38 -8.53 -9.06 -13.66
N LEU A 39 -9.17 -10.22 -13.63
CA LEU A 39 -10.58 -10.38 -13.29
C LEU A 39 -10.70 -10.93 -11.88
N GLU A 40 -11.39 -10.19 -11.02
CA GLU A 40 -11.64 -10.58 -9.62
C GLU A 40 -13.14 -10.77 -9.39
N ALA A 41 -13.49 -11.81 -8.64
CA ALA A 41 -14.81 -12.02 -8.07
C ALA A 41 -14.71 -12.05 -6.54
N SER A 42 -15.62 -11.39 -5.85
CA SER A 42 -15.70 -11.42 -4.39
C SER A 42 -17.13 -11.67 -3.92
N TRP A 43 -17.24 -12.46 -2.85
CA TRP A 43 -18.48 -12.83 -2.23
C TRP A 43 -18.39 -12.70 -0.70
N TYR A 44 -19.44 -12.11 -0.11
CA TYR A 44 -19.58 -11.87 1.32
C TYR A 44 -20.77 -12.69 1.82
N PRO A 45 -20.54 -13.78 2.59
CA PRO A 45 -21.59 -14.71 3.01
C PRO A 45 -22.54 -14.13 4.05
N GLU A 46 -22.11 -13.11 4.80
CA GLU A 46 -22.92 -12.50 5.84
C GLU A 46 -23.80 -11.38 5.31
N THR A 47 -24.97 -11.22 5.92
CA THR A 47 -25.90 -10.13 5.58
C THR A 47 -25.21 -8.78 5.76
N ALA A 48 -25.34 -7.92 4.77
CA ALA A 48 -24.75 -6.58 4.76
C ALA A 48 -25.18 -5.75 6.00
N THR A 49 -24.23 -5.01 6.57
CA THR A 49 -24.48 -4.15 7.74
C THR A 49 -25.29 -2.91 7.37
N HIS A 50 -25.14 -2.39 6.15
CA HIS A 50 -25.76 -1.15 5.72
C HIS A 50 -26.62 -1.36 4.47
N ALA A 51 -27.75 -0.64 4.42
CA ALA A 51 -28.66 -0.68 3.28
C ALA A 51 -27.93 -0.28 1.97
N GLY A 52 -28.23 -0.98 0.88
CA GLY A 52 -27.68 -0.74 -0.44
C GLY A 52 -26.32 -1.39 -0.71
N GLN A 53 -25.66 -2.01 0.29
CA GLN A 53 -24.49 -2.85 0.07
C GLN A 53 -24.91 -4.13 -0.68
N LYS A 54 -24.03 -4.60 -1.56
CA LYS A 54 -24.19 -5.87 -2.28
C LYS A 54 -23.34 -6.95 -1.62
N ASP A 55 -23.70 -8.21 -1.84
CA ASP A 55 -22.98 -9.36 -1.27
C ASP A 55 -21.99 -9.99 -2.23
N SER A 56 -22.01 -9.61 -3.51
CA SER A 56 -21.07 -10.10 -4.52
C SER A 56 -20.67 -9.02 -5.49
N PHE A 57 -19.43 -9.08 -5.96
CA PHE A 57 -18.86 -8.12 -6.89
C PHE A 57 -18.00 -8.83 -7.93
N ALA A 58 -17.93 -8.23 -9.12
CA ALA A 58 -16.90 -8.49 -10.12
C ALA A 58 -16.11 -7.20 -10.33
N HIS A 59 -14.81 -7.32 -10.48
CA HIS A 59 -13.88 -6.23 -10.72
C HIS A 59 -12.94 -6.60 -11.86
N LEU A 60 -12.71 -5.67 -12.76
CA LEU A 60 -11.73 -5.79 -13.85
C LEU A 60 -10.70 -4.69 -13.70
N GLU A 61 -9.43 -5.07 -13.81
CA GLU A 61 -8.31 -4.13 -13.77
C GLU A 61 -7.35 -4.45 -14.92
N ALA A 62 -6.84 -3.42 -15.59
CA ALA A 62 -5.78 -3.52 -16.59
C ALA A 62 -4.64 -2.58 -16.23
N LYS A 63 -3.40 -3.09 -16.28
CA LYS A 63 -2.15 -2.38 -16.00
C LYS A 63 -1.16 -2.63 -17.14
N PRO A 64 -1.38 -2.06 -18.34
CA PRO A 64 -0.36 -2.12 -19.38
C PRO A 64 0.88 -1.35 -18.94
N GLU A 65 2.05 -1.82 -19.32
CA GLU A 65 3.34 -1.21 -19.02
C GLU A 65 4.12 -0.95 -20.30
N LEU A 66 4.78 0.19 -20.36
CA LEU A 66 5.69 0.58 -21.42
C LEU A 66 6.97 1.12 -20.80
N VAL A 67 8.11 0.48 -21.13
CA VAL A 67 9.43 0.96 -20.77
C VAL A 67 10.15 1.43 -22.04
N ILE A 68 10.65 2.65 -22.02
CA ILE A 68 11.48 3.21 -23.09
C ILE A 68 12.81 3.57 -22.46
N TYR A 69 13.88 2.98 -22.93
CA TYR A 69 15.22 3.19 -22.37
C TYR A 69 16.23 3.57 -23.46
N GLY A 70 17.17 4.40 -23.09
CA GLY A 70 18.34 4.82 -23.86
C GLY A 70 19.55 4.83 -22.95
N ASP A 71 20.69 5.30 -23.48
CA ASP A 71 21.98 5.23 -22.76
C ASP A 71 22.00 5.98 -21.42
N GLU A 72 21.23 7.07 -21.27
CA GLU A 72 21.30 7.95 -20.11
C GLU A 72 19.96 8.10 -19.37
N ALA A 73 18.86 7.63 -19.94
CA ALA A 73 17.53 7.81 -19.34
C ALA A 73 16.59 6.64 -19.64
N GLU A 74 15.72 6.37 -18.71
CA GLU A 74 14.62 5.40 -18.80
C GLU A 74 13.31 6.09 -18.50
N MET A 75 12.27 5.79 -19.28
CA MET A 75 10.90 6.21 -19.03
C MET A 75 10.02 4.97 -18.77
N LEU A 76 9.34 4.96 -17.64
CA LEU A 76 8.35 3.94 -17.27
C LEU A 76 6.95 4.55 -17.28
N LEU A 77 6.04 3.92 -18.03
CA LEU A 77 4.62 4.26 -18.06
C LEU A 77 3.78 3.04 -17.72
N GLN A 78 3.03 3.10 -16.63
CA GLN A 78 2.09 2.06 -16.20
C GLN A 78 0.76 2.71 -15.81
N PRO A 79 -0.14 2.98 -16.77
CA PRO A 79 -1.50 3.38 -16.46
C PRO A 79 -2.25 2.22 -15.82
N ARG A 80 -3.21 2.57 -14.94
CA ARG A 80 -4.16 1.63 -14.35
C ARG A 80 -5.57 2.04 -14.73
N ILE A 81 -6.32 1.10 -15.27
CA ILE A 81 -7.72 1.25 -15.63
C ILE A 81 -8.49 0.18 -14.87
N SER A 82 -9.38 0.56 -13.99
CA SER A 82 -10.14 -0.39 -13.20
C SER A 82 -11.60 -0.02 -13.05
N GLY A 83 -12.47 -1.01 -12.85
CA GLY A 83 -13.87 -0.82 -12.61
C GLY A 83 -14.58 -2.10 -12.24
N GLY A 84 -15.76 -1.98 -11.64
CA GLY A 84 -16.50 -3.15 -11.20
C GLY A 84 -17.93 -2.88 -10.80
N THR A 85 -18.63 -3.95 -10.41
CA THR A 85 -20.06 -3.92 -10.03
C THR A 85 -20.30 -3.32 -8.64
N SER A 86 -19.25 -3.09 -7.85
CA SER A 86 -19.33 -2.37 -6.58
C SER A 86 -19.58 -0.86 -6.76
N GLY A 87 -19.44 -0.36 -7.98
CA GLY A 87 -19.47 1.06 -8.32
C GLY A 87 -18.09 1.71 -8.13
N GLY A 88 -17.88 2.76 -8.92
CA GLY A 88 -16.57 3.41 -9.02
C GLY A 88 -15.70 2.74 -10.10
N GLY A 89 -15.04 3.55 -10.88
CA GLY A 89 -13.97 3.18 -11.78
C GLY A 89 -12.83 4.14 -11.53
N LEU A 90 -11.61 3.69 -11.69
CA LEU A 90 -10.41 4.50 -11.53
C LEU A 90 -9.59 4.44 -12.82
N VAL A 91 -9.13 5.60 -13.26
CA VAL A 91 -8.10 5.72 -14.28
C VAL A 91 -7.01 6.61 -13.68
N ASP A 92 -5.88 6.05 -13.39
CA ASP A 92 -4.71 6.77 -12.89
C ASP A 92 -3.42 6.16 -13.45
N PHE A 93 -2.28 6.72 -13.05
CA PHE A 93 -0.98 6.14 -13.33
C PHE A 93 -0.40 5.57 -12.03
N ARG A 94 -0.03 4.32 -12.04
CA ARG A 94 0.80 3.72 -10.98
C ARG A 94 2.21 4.26 -11.10
N GLU A 95 2.75 4.16 -12.31
CA GLU A 95 4.05 4.70 -12.70
C GLU A 95 3.89 5.58 -13.95
N ALA A 96 4.52 6.74 -13.96
CA ALA A 96 4.70 7.61 -15.12
C ALA A 96 5.89 8.52 -14.82
N ASN A 97 7.09 8.01 -15.00
CA ASN A 97 8.31 8.68 -14.56
C ASN A 97 9.44 8.53 -15.57
N VAL A 98 10.42 9.40 -15.42
CA VAL A 98 11.70 9.35 -16.12
C VAL A 98 12.79 9.27 -15.05
N THR A 99 13.69 8.31 -15.21
CA THR A 99 14.90 8.17 -14.41
C THR A 99 16.11 8.42 -15.30
N SER A 100 17.07 9.20 -14.80
CA SER A 100 18.33 9.48 -15.49
C SER A 100 19.46 9.51 -14.48
N ARG A 101 20.67 9.15 -14.92
CA ARG A 101 21.89 9.20 -14.10
C ARG A 101 22.70 10.44 -14.40
N ILE A 102 23.04 11.19 -13.35
CA ILE A 102 23.93 12.35 -13.44
C ILE A 102 25.10 12.17 -12.45
N GLY A 103 26.27 11.84 -12.96
CA GLY A 103 27.39 11.41 -12.14
C GLY A 103 27.07 10.12 -11.37
N ASP A 104 27.20 10.15 -10.05
CA ASP A 104 26.84 9.02 -9.17
C ASP A 104 25.39 9.06 -8.68
N ALA A 105 24.63 10.06 -9.06
CA ALA A 105 23.24 10.24 -8.61
C ALA A 105 22.24 9.74 -9.64
N ASP A 106 21.23 8.99 -9.21
CA ASP A 106 20.04 8.70 -10.00
C ASP A 106 18.95 9.73 -9.67
N ILE A 107 18.40 10.35 -10.72
CA ILE A 107 17.35 11.36 -10.60
C ILE A 107 16.07 10.79 -11.21
N LEU A 108 14.99 10.69 -10.42
CA LEU A 108 13.67 10.29 -10.88
C LEU A 108 12.73 11.49 -10.79
N VAL A 109 11.98 11.72 -11.86
CA VAL A 109 10.89 12.73 -11.86
C VAL A 109 9.65 12.13 -12.49
N GLY A 110 8.53 12.20 -11.78
CA GLY A 110 7.25 11.71 -12.25
C GLY A 110 6.44 11.04 -11.17
N ASN A 111 5.47 10.25 -11.61
CA ASN A 111 4.56 9.52 -10.73
C ASN A 111 5.15 8.16 -10.41
N THR A 112 5.28 7.79 -9.13
CA THR A 112 5.85 6.50 -8.74
C THR A 112 5.29 5.99 -7.42
N ILE A 113 5.38 4.67 -7.21
CA ILE A 113 5.03 3.98 -5.98
C ILE A 113 6.31 3.58 -5.25
N LEU A 114 6.44 4.00 -4.00
CA LEU A 114 7.51 3.59 -3.11
C LEU A 114 6.97 2.66 -2.02
N PHE A 115 7.77 1.71 -1.61
CA PHE A 115 7.47 0.86 -0.46
C PHE A 115 8.60 0.96 0.56
N TRP A 116 8.22 1.30 1.79
CA TRP A 116 9.09 1.27 2.95
C TRP A 116 8.55 0.26 3.95
N GLY A 117 9.38 -0.69 4.36
CA GLY A 117 8.96 -1.68 5.34
C GLY A 117 9.67 -3.02 5.18
N LYS A 118 9.54 -3.87 6.20
CA LYS A 118 10.15 -5.20 6.31
C LYS A 118 9.20 -6.27 6.82
N VAL A 119 8.11 -5.87 7.48
CA VAL A 119 7.14 -6.77 8.12
C VAL A 119 5.96 -7.07 7.19
N GLU A 120 5.21 -8.11 7.48
CA GLU A 120 4.11 -8.62 6.65
C GLU A 120 2.77 -7.94 6.96
N SER A 121 2.41 -7.83 8.25
CA SER A 121 1.04 -7.48 8.64
C SER A 121 0.73 -6.00 8.60
N TYR A 122 1.65 -5.14 9.01
CA TYR A 122 1.42 -3.70 9.13
C TYR A 122 2.73 -2.91 9.07
N ASN A 123 2.90 -2.04 8.07
CA ASN A 123 4.12 -1.26 7.85
C ASN A 123 3.93 0.21 8.28
N PRO A 124 4.15 0.56 9.56
CA PRO A 124 3.99 1.93 10.03
C PRO A 124 4.97 2.94 9.42
N VAL A 125 6.13 2.48 8.93
CA VAL A 125 7.12 3.35 8.26
C VAL A 125 6.65 3.78 6.87
N ASP A 126 5.74 3.02 6.23
CA ASP A 126 5.26 3.26 4.88
C ASP A 126 4.28 4.44 4.83
N ILE A 127 4.72 5.58 4.29
CA ILE A 127 4.01 6.85 4.42
C ILE A 127 3.89 7.65 3.12
N VAL A 128 4.63 7.31 2.07
CA VAL A 128 4.79 8.18 0.89
C VAL A 128 3.54 8.24 0.02
N ASN A 129 2.95 7.08 -0.27
CA ASN A 129 1.86 6.96 -1.23
C ASN A 129 0.47 6.95 -0.56
N SER A 130 -0.49 7.58 -1.22
CA SER A 130 -1.91 7.44 -0.89
C SER A 130 -2.44 6.05 -1.26
N ARG A 131 -3.67 5.76 -0.85
CA ARG A 131 -4.29 4.46 -1.11
C ARG A 131 -5.61 4.60 -1.85
N ASP A 132 -5.85 3.64 -2.71
CA ASP A 132 -7.14 3.37 -3.31
C ASP A 132 -7.88 2.34 -2.44
N PHE A 133 -8.95 2.77 -1.78
CA PHE A 133 -9.86 1.93 -1.01
C PHE A 133 -11.16 1.63 -1.77
N SER A 134 -11.25 1.91 -3.07
CA SER A 134 -12.51 1.76 -3.82
C SER A 134 -13.09 0.34 -3.77
N ARG A 135 -12.25 -0.69 -3.64
CA ARG A 135 -12.64 -2.08 -3.48
C ARG A 135 -13.04 -2.46 -2.04
N GLY A 136 -12.65 -1.64 -1.05
CA GLY A 136 -12.90 -1.86 0.37
C GLY A 136 -11.73 -1.44 1.24
N LEU A 137 -11.99 -1.14 2.52
CA LEU A 137 -10.96 -0.67 3.46
C LEU A 137 -9.91 -1.73 3.78
N MET A 138 -10.24 -3.02 3.65
CA MET A 138 -9.34 -4.14 3.90
C MET A 138 -8.58 -4.59 2.64
N ARG A 139 -8.84 -3.98 1.48
CA ARG A 139 -8.26 -4.33 0.17
C ARG A 139 -7.72 -3.11 -0.55
N SER A 140 -6.90 -2.32 0.14
CA SER A 140 -6.37 -1.10 -0.44
C SER A 140 -5.10 -1.35 -1.24
N GLU A 141 -4.97 -0.65 -2.37
CA GLU A 141 -3.75 -0.58 -3.15
C GLU A 141 -3.10 0.80 -3.06
N LYS A 142 -1.78 0.86 -3.26
CA LYS A 142 -1.09 2.14 -3.36
C LYS A 142 -1.40 2.82 -4.68
N ARG A 143 -1.50 4.15 -4.62
CA ARG A 143 -1.57 5.02 -5.80
C ARG A 143 -0.20 5.64 -6.05
N GLY A 144 0.14 5.86 -7.30
CA GLY A 144 1.33 6.62 -7.65
C GLY A 144 1.27 8.04 -7.08
N ALA A 145 2.41 8.56 -6.65
CA ALA A 145 2.57 9.93 -6.19
C ALA A 145 3.56 10.68 -7.08
N PRO A 146 3.20 11.86 -7.60
CA PRO A 146 4.15 12.69 -8.33
C PRO A 146 5.28 13.14 -7.41
N MET A 147 6.52 12.92 -7.83
CA MET A 147 7.69 13.31 -7.05
C MET A 147 8.92 13.60 -7.90
N ALA A 148 9.85 14.30 -7.28
CA ALA A 148 11.24 14.33 -7.69
C ALA A 148 12.06 13.63 -6.61
N ARG A 149 12.88 12.65 -7.00
CA ARG A 149 13.79 11.91 -6.12
C ARG A 149 15.20 11.98 -6.67
N VAL A 150 16.13 12.21 -5.77
CA VAL A 150 17.56 12.11 -6.03
C VAL A 150 18.14 11.07 -5.10
N SER A 151 18.81 10.08 -5.67
CA SER A 151 19.37 8.92 -4.98
C SER A 151 20.87 8.90 -5.14
N TRP A 152 21.62 8.87 -4.04
CA TRP A 152 23.07 8.79 -4.03
C TRP A 152 23.57 7.56 -3.28
N PRO A 153 24.56 6.84 -3.82
CA PRO A 153 25.27 5.83 -3.05
C PRO A 153 26.08 6.50 -1.93
N ILE A 154 25.86 6.12 -0.67
CA ILE A 154 26.60 6.62 0.50
C ILE A 154 27.01 5.46 1.41
N GLY A 155 28.29 5.20 1.50
CA GLY A 155 28.84 4.09 2.29
C GLY A 155 28.28 2.75 1.81
N PRO A 156 27.76 1.89 2.71
CA PRO A 156 27.19 0.59 2.34
C PRO A 156 25.73 0.68 1.89
N GLY A 157 25.24 1.86 1.52
CA GLY A 157 23.83 2.10 1.19
C GLY A 157 23.60 3.27 0.27
N GLN A 158 22.35 3.72 0.24
CA GLN A 158 21.84 4.79 -0.60
C GLN A 158 21.11 5.83 0.23
N LEU A 159 21.30 7.10 -0.12
CA LEU A 159 20.52 8.23 0.43
C LEU A 159 19.57 8.75 -0.64
N ASP A 160 18.29 8.77 -0.32
CA ASP A 160 17.23 9.34 -1.14
C ASP A 160 16.75 10.67 -0.55
N LEU A 161 16.70 11.70 -1.38
CA LEU A 161 16.08 12.99 -1.10
C LEU A 161 14.86 13.13 -1.99
N MET A 162 13.70 13.45 -1.43
CA MET A 162 12.42 13.45 -2.15
C MET A 162 11.61 14.70 -1.90
N ALA A 163 11.05 15.25 -2.98
CA ALA A 163 9.97 16.23 -2.95
C ALA A 163 8.74 15.58 -3.57
N ILE A 164 7.64 15.48 -2.82
CA ILE A 164 6.48 14.62 -3.15
C ILE A 164 5.22 15.47 -3.15
N ASP A 165 4.42 15.41 -4.22
CA ASP A 165 3.10 16.03 -4.26
C ASP A 165 2.07 15.17 -3.53
N PHE A 166 1.06 15.82 -2.94
CA PHE A 166 0.04 15.14 -2.16
C PHE A 166 -1.09 14.62 -3.06
N VAL A 167 -1.37 13.33 -2.97
CA VAL A 167 -2.50 12.66 -3.63
C VAL A 167 -3.51 12.20 -2.58
N GLU A 168 -4.78 12.55 -2.76
CA GLU A 168 -5.87 12.12 -1.87
C GLU A 168 -6.17 10.62 -2.02
N ASN A 169 -6.68 9.99 -0.95
CA ASN A 169 -7.17 8.62 -1.03
C ASN A 169 -8.47 8.53 -1.84
N GLU A 170 -8.70 7.39 -2.48
CA GLU A 170 -10.02 7.01 -3.00
C GLU A 170 -10.77 6.16 -1.99
N TYR A 171 -12.10 6.25 -1.99
CA TYR A 171 -12.95 5.58 -0.99
C TYR A 171 -14.06 4.74 -1.62
N PRO A 172 -14.55 3.70 -0.89
CA PRO A 172 -15.56 2.80 -1.42
C PRO A 172 -16.89 3.51 -1.71
N ALA A 173 -17.57 3.06 -2.77
CA ALA A 173 -18.93 3.47 -3.07
C ALA A 173 -19.93 2.93 -2.03
N LEU A 174 -21.17 3.48 -1.98
CA LEU A 174 -22.21 3.03 -1.03
C LEU A 174 -22.62 1.57 -1.21
N SER A 175 -22.49 1.04 -2.42
CA SER A 175 -22.80 -0.37 -2.73
C SER A 175 -21.71 -1.34 -2.31
N ALA A 176 -20.48 -0.87 -2.04
CA ALA A 176 -19.36 -1.71 -1.62
C ALA A 176 -19.56 -2.23 -0.18
N ARG A 177 -18.89 -3.37 0.09
CA ARG A 177 -18.64 -3.87 1.46
C ARG A 177 -17.41 -3.16 2.02
N GLU A 178 -17.01 -3.50 3.24
CA GLU A 178 -15.77 -3.00 3.87
C GLU A 178 -15.67 -1.46 3.86
N ARG A 179 -16.75 -0.80 4.30
CA ARG A 179 -16.82 0.66 4.35
C ARG A 179 -17.46 1.18 5.63
N PRO A 180 -17.22 2.45 6.02
CA PRO A 180 -18.01 3.10 7.05
C PRO A 180 -19.50 3.18 6.67
N GLY A 181 -20.37 3.24 7.68
CA GLY A 181 -21.82 3.31 7.47
C GLY A 181 -22.27 4.50 6.63
N LEU A 182 -21.61 5.65 6.81
CA LEU A 182 -21.91 6.87 6.07
C LEU A 182 -21.04 6.99 4.82
N ARG A 183 -21.56 7.66 3.80
CA ARG A 183 -20.82 7.97 2.57
C ARG A 183 -19.65 8.90 2.87
N ILE A 184 -18.47 8.57 2.38
CA ILE A 184 -17.32 9.48 2.37
C ILE A 184 -17.45 10.40 1.15
N THR A 185 -17.37 11.73 1.36
CA THR A 185 -17.47 12.71 0.28
C THR A 185 -16.20 12.82 -0.52
N GLY A 186 -16.31 13.23 -1.79
CA GLY A 186 -15.16 13.62 -2.60
C GLY A 186 -14.61 15.03 -2.27
N SER A 187 -15.26 15.77 -1.35
CA SER A 187 -14.71 17.04 -0.85
C SER A 187 -13.87 16.79 0.39
N THR A 188 -12.70 17.38 0.44
CA THR A 188 -11.72 17.20 1.51
C THR A 188 -11.53 18.50 2.28
N SER A 189 -11.03 18.41 3.52
CA SER A 189 -10.53 19.53 4.30
C SER A 189 -9.11 19.30 4.77
N TYR A 190 -8.43 20.37 5.14
CA TYR A 190 -7.04 20.37 5.54
C TYR A 190 -6.89 21.12 6.85
N SER A 191 -6.20 20.53 7.81
CA SER A 191 -6.01 21.08 9.14
C SER A 191 -4.57 20.90 9.64
N GLY A 192 -4.25 21.42 10.83
CA GLY A 192 -2.90 21.28 11.40
C GLY A 192 -1.79 21.87 10.51
N GLY A 193 -2.12 22.86 9.67
CA GLY A 193 -1.18 23.49 8.74
C GLY A 193 -0.98 22.73 7.42
N ALA A 194 -1.75 21.68 7.15
CA ALA A 194 -1.78 21.03 5.84
C ALA A 194 -2.53 21.91 4.83
N LYS A 195 -2.15 21.80 3.56
CA LYS A 195 -2.84 22.39 2.41
C LYS A 195 -2.86 21.39 1.27
N ARG A 196 -3.79 21.57 0.33
CA ARG A 196 -3.93 20.70 -0.82
C ARG A 196 -2.67 20.64 -1.70
N ASP A 197 -2.06 21.78 -1.91
CA ASP A 197 -0.92 21.95 -2.82
C ASP A 197 0.43 21.98 -2.05
N ASP A 198 0.46 21.45 -0.82
CA ASP A 198 1.69 21.35 -0.03
C ASP A 198 2.54 20.18 -0.53
N MET A 199 3.76 20.45 -0.93
CA MET A 199 4.75 19.41 -1.20
C MET A 199 5.28 18.83 0.12
N ALA A 200 5.32 17.50 0.19
CA ALA A 200 6.02 16.80 1.25
C ALA A 200 7.51 16.70 0.92
N ASN A 201 8.33 16.65 1.97
CA ASN A 201 9.75 16.37 1.86
C ASN A 201 10.05 15.07 2.61
N ALA A 202 10.84 14.20 2.01
CA ALA A 202 11.30 12.98 2.65
C ALA A 202 12.79 12.77 2.42
N ILE A 203 13.42 12.16 3.41
CA ILE A 203 14.81 11.72 3.39
C ILE A 203 14.81 10.27 3.85
N ARG A 204 15.44 9.38 3.09
CA ARG A 204 15.65 7.99 3.48
C ARG A 204 17.09 7.58 3.21
N TRP A 205 17.71 6.98 4.18
CA TRP A 205 18.92 6.21 3.98
C TRP A 205 18.59 4.73 4.17
N SER A 206 19.06 3.87 3.26
CA SER A 206 18.93 2.41 3.37
C SER A 206 20.22 1.74 2.97
N GLY A 207 20.60 0.67 3.68
CA GLY A 207 21.84 -0.03 3.39
C GLY A 207 22.02 -1.31 4.20
N TYR A 208 23.11 -2.04 3.90
CA TYR A 208 23.40 -3.35 4.44
C TYR A 208 24.69 -3.34 5.24
N PHE A 209 24.67 -3.97 6.42
CA PHE A 209 25.82 -4.20 7.26
C PHE A 209 25.92 -5.70 7.60
N GLY A 210 26.59 -6.47 6.73
CA GLY A 210 26.57 -7.93 6.85
C GLY A 210 25.15 -8.46 6.71
N ASP A 211 24.66 -9.14 7.73
CA ASP A 211 23.34 -9.76 7.77
C ASP A 211 22.21 -8.79 8.19
N ILE A 212 22.53 -7.50 8.36
CA ILE A 212 21.58 -6.46 8.76
C ILE A 212 21.22 -5.58 7.57
N ASP A 213 19.92 -5.51 7.24
CA ASP A 213 19.35 -4.52 6.35
C ASP A 213 18.65 -3.44 7.18
N LEU A 214 19.06 -2.18 6.99
CA LEU A 214 18.65 -1.03 7.81
C LEU A 214 18.11 0.10 6.95
N GLY A 215 16.94 0.63 7.31
CA GLY A 215 16.36 1.84 6.76
C GLY A 215 16.10 2.90 7.83
N LEU A 216 16.52 4.13 7.55
CA LEU A 216 16.24 5.31 8.37
C LEU A 216 15.49 6.31 7.53
N SER A 217 14.37 6.83 8.01
CA SER A 217 13.53 7.74 7.25
C SER A 217 13.08 8.94 8.06
N TRP A 218 12.89 10.05 7.36
CA TRP A 218 12.21 11.24 7.85
C TRP A 218 11.25 11.75 6.76
N PHE A 219 10.05 12.13 7.20
CA PHE A 219 9.00 12.65 6.32
C PHE A 219 8.33 13.86 6.98
N ARG A 220 8.04 14.90 6.19
CA ARG A 220 7.22 16.03 6.59
C ARG A 220 6.31 16.45 5.45
N GLY A 221 5.00 16.36 5.66
CA GLY A 221 4.00 16.66 4.64
C GLY A 221 2.59 16.39 5.13
N THR A 222 1.63 16.42 4.24
CA THR A 222 0.26 16.00 4.51
C THR A 222 0.21 14.48 4.63
N GLY A 223 -0.36 13.97 5.74
CA GLY A 223 -0.43 12.52 6.00
C GLY A 223 -1.63 11.89 5.33
N HIS A 224 -1.48 10.66 4.82
CA HIS A 224 -2.53 9.90 4.10
C HIS A 224 -3.55 9.19 5.00
N SER A 225 -3.53 9.42 6.32
CA SER A 225 -4.51 8.88 7.27
C SER A 225 -5.38 10.01 7.82
N PRO A 226 -6.42 10.47 7.10
CA PRO A 226 -7.27 11.56 7.55
C PRO A 226 -8.21 11.10 8.65
N ARG A 227 -8.71 12.03 9.46
CA ARG A 227 -9.92 11.79 10.23
C ARG A 227 -11.16 12.01 9.36
N LEU A 228 -12.21 11.25 9.62
CA LEU A 228 -13.48 11.37 8.91
C LEU A 228 -14.43 12.23 9.74
N LEU A 229 -14.76 13.43 9.28
CA LEU A 229 -15.59 14.40 9.98
C LEU A 229 -17.06 14.24 9.54
N PRO A 230 -17.99 13.94 10.47
CA PRO A 230 -19.44 13.95 10.16
C PRO A 230 -19.89 15.33 9.68
N GLN A 231 -20.73 15.35 8.64
CA GLN A 231 -21.33 16.53 8.06
C GLN A 231 -22.85 16.57 8.35
N ALA A 232 -23.43 17.76 8.26
CA ALA A 232 -24.87 17.96 8.51
C ALA A 232 -25.78 17.21 7.50
N ASP A 233 -25.25 16.90 6.32
CA ASP A 233 -25.96 16.13 5.27
C ASP A 233 -25.86 14.60 5.46
N GLY A 234 -25.33 14.13 6.59
CA GLY A 234 -25.17 12.72 6.88
C GLY A 234 -23.99 12.05 6.15
N THR A 235 -23.04 12.82 5.67
CA THR A 235 -21.81 12.29 5.02
C THR A 235 -20.60 12.42 5.93
N LEU A 236 -19.48 11.80 5.53
CA LEU A 236 -18.18 11.91 6.17
C LEU A 236 -17.22 12.67 5.24
N ARG A 237 -16.57 13.71 5.73
CA ARG A 237 -15.55 14.46 4.99
C ARG A 237 -14.16 14.11 5.50
N PRO A 238 -13.23 13.65 4.63
CA PRO A 238 -11.84 13.46 5.00
C PRO A 238 -11.17 14.79 5.36
N ASP A 239 -10.49 14.83 6.51
CA ASP A 239 -9.72 15.97 7.00
C ASP A 239 -8.27 15.59 7.18
N TYR A 240 -7.44 16.03 6.27
CA TYR A 240 -6.01 15.70 6.24
C TYR A 240 -5.21 16.66 7.09
N SER A 241 -4.21 16.16 7.82
CA SER A 241 -3.34 16.98 8.66
C SER A 241 -1.89 16.90 8.25
N ARG A 242 -1.14 17.99 8.52
CA ARG A 242 0.32 17.98 8.36
C ARG A 242 0.95 17.16 9.46
N ILE A 243 1.83 16.24 9.06
CA ILE A 243 2.57 15.36 9.96
C ILE A 243 4.07 15.53 9.80
N THR A 244 4.80 15.09 10.82
CA THR A 244 6.23 14.81 10.73
C THR A 244 6.47 13.44 11.31
N GLN A 245 7.16 12.57 10.57
CA GLN A 245 7.50 11.21 10.98
C GLN A 245 9.00 10.99 10.89
N ALA A 246 9.57 10.37 11.90
CA ALA A 246 10.85 9.67 11.83
C ALA A 246 10.57 8.17 11.91
N GLY A 247 11.25 7.38 11.09
CA GLY A 247 11.06 5.94 10.96
C GLY A 247 12.39 5.20 10.95
N LEU A 248 12.36 4.00 11.49
CA LEU A 248 13.40 2.99 11.45
C LEU A 248 12.76 1.69 10.98
N ASP A 249 13.35 1.04 10.01
CA ASP A 249 13.06 -0.35 9.64
C ASP A 249 14.37 -1.15 9.62
N ILE A 250 14.34 -2.36 10.17
CA ILE A 250 15.50 -3.23 10.27
C ILE A 250 15.10 -4.68 10.05
N GLN A 251 15.94 -5.41 9.35
CA GLN A 251 15.90 -6.86 9.24
C GLN A 251 17.28 -7.42 9.53
N TYR A 252 17.33 -8.43 10.38
CA TYR A 252 18.53 -9.19 10.68
C TYR A 252 18.32 -10.65 10.30
N LEU A 253 19.17 -11.15 9.42
CA LEU A 253 19.14 -12.52 8.96
C LEU A 253 20.16 -13.35 9.74
N ARG A 254 19.72 -14.50 10.29
CA ARG A 254 20.60 -15.43 10.98
C ARG A 254 20.19 -16.86 10.63
N GLY A 255 20.95 -17.48 9.73
CA GLY A 255 20.56 -18.78 9.17
C GLY A 255 19.17 -18.68 8.52
N ASP A 256 18.27 -19.54 8.92
CA ASP A 256 16.93 -19.65 8.39
C ASP A 256 15.92 -18.72 9.07
N THR A 257 16.40 -17.80 9.92
CA THR A 257 15.56 -16.90 10.72
C THR A 257 15.80 -15.45 10.32
N ALA A 258 14.71 -14.72 10.05
CA ALA A 258 14.69 -13.27 9.91
C ALA A 258 14.02 -12.61 11.14
N LEU A 259 14.73 -11.69 11.79
CA LEU A 259 14.17 -10.80 12.81
C LEU A 259 13.90 -9.45 12.14
N LYS A 260 12.67 -8.95 12.27
CA LYS A 260 12.21 -7.73 11.60
C LYS A 260 11.68 -6.74 12.63
N ALA A 261 11.92 -5.45 12.41
CA ALA A 261 11.28 -4.42 13.22
C ALA A 261 11.05 -3.14 12.43
N GLU A 262 9.92 -2.51 12.70
CA GLU A 262 9.60 -1.16 12.24
C GLU A 262 9.17 -0.32 13.42
N ILE A 263 9.72 0.88 13.52
CA ILE A 263 9.39 1.80 14.61
C ILE A 263 9.26 3.20 14.04
N ILE A 264 8.19 3.90 14.43
CA ILE A 264 7.99 5.29 14.06
C ILE A 264 7.78 6.18 15.30
N ARG A 265 8.15 7.45 15.14
CA ARG A 265 7.66 8.56 15.93
C ARG A 265 6.99 9.56 15.01
N ARG A 266 5.68 9.79 15.22
CA ARG A 266 4.88 10.69 14.38
C ARG A 266 4.26 11.81 15.22
N LYS A 267 4.18 13.02 14.64
CA LYS A 267 3.54 14.21 15.23
C LYS A 267 2.55 14.77 14.22
N GLY A 268 1.52 15.47 14.71
CA GLY A 268 0.57 16.23 13.89
C GLY A 268 -0.65 15.44 13.44
N GLN A 269 -0.64 14.10 13.52
CA GLN A 269 -1.83 13.29 13.22
C GLN A 269 -2.83 13.36 14.36
N TYR A 270 -4.10 13.59 14.03
CA TYR A 270 -5.18 13.58 15.02
C TYR A 270 -5.47 12.16 15.51
N ASP A 271 -5.82 12.06 16.79
CA ASP A 271 -6.40 10.87 17.38
C ASP A 271 -7.94 10.86 17.25
N ARG A 272 -8.59 9.80 17.72
CA ARG A 272 -10.07 9.66 17.66
C ARG A 272 -10.84 10.73 18.42
N LEU A 273 -10.22 11.41 19.36
CA LEU A 273 -10.79 12.55 20.08
C LEU A 273 -10.55 13.88 19.37
N GLY A 274 -9.90 13.87 18.20
CA GLY A 274 -9.58 15.07 17.43
C GLY A 274 -8.42 15.87 18.00
N THR A 275 -7.54 15.27 18.81
CA THR A 275 -6.36 15.92 19.36
C THR A 275 -5.12 15.51 18.57
N ALA A 276 -4.34 16.49 18.09
CA ALA A 276 -3.08 16.24 17.43
C ALA A 276 -2.00 15.86 18.47
N ARG A 277 -1.65 14.59 18.55
CA ARG A 277 -0.68 14.06 19.52
C ARG A 277 0.59 13.60 18.84
N SER A 278 1.69 13.68 19.58
CA SER A 278 2.91 12.93 19.24
C SER A 278 2.77 11.51 19.77
N TYR A 279 3.05 10.51 18.94
CA TYR A 279 2.97 9.10 19.32
C TYR A 279 4.10 8.27 18.73
N ARG A 280 4.23 7.05 19.22
CA ARG A 280 5.11 6.01 18.70
C ARG A 280 4.24 4.81 18.30
N ALA A 281 4.60 4.18 17.21
CA ALA A 281 4.04 2.89 16.80
C ALA A 281 5.17 2.03 16.25
N GLY A 282 5.01 0.72 16.32
CA GLY A 282 5.99 -0.20 15.80
C GLY A 282 5.46 -1.61 15.68
N VAL A 283 6.18 -2.41 14.92
CA VAL A 283 5.95 -3.85 14.74
C VAL A 283 7.28 -4.57 14.93
N PHE A 284 7.24 -5.70 15.62
CA PHE A 284 8.35 -6.63 15.74
C PHE A 284 7.93 -7.97 15.17
N GLY A 285 8.74 -8.52 14.26
CA GLY A 285 8.46 -9.75 13.56
C GLY A 285 9.59 -10.77 13.67
N VAL A 286 9.22 -12.03 13.66
CA VAL A 286 10.12 -13.17 13.50
C VAL A 286 9.56 -14.03 12.38
N GLU A 287 10.41 -14.39 11.43
CA GLU A 287 10.11 -15.33 10.36
C GLU A 287 11.16 -16.44 10.38
N HIS A 288 10.72 -17.67 10.28
CA HIS A 288 11.61 -18.85 10.29
C HIS A 288 11.24 -19.81 9.17
N ASN A 289 12.24 -20.13 8.35
CA ASN A 289 12.08 -21.03 7.21
C ASN A 289 12.47 -22.45 7.62
N LEU A 290 11.60 -23.41 7.37
CA LEU A 290 11.81 -24.84 7.51
C LEU A 290 11.84 -25.43 6.11
N TYR A 291 13.03 -25.71 5.60
CA TYR A 291 13.23 -26.23 4.26
C TYR A 291 13.02 -27.73 4.20
N ASP A 292 12.48 -28.20 3.07
CA ASP A 292 12.30 -29.61 2.75
C ASP A 292 11.65 -30.42 3.89
N ILE A 293 10.62 -29.83 4.52
CA ILE A 293 9.99 -30.38 5.74
C ILE A 293 9.36 -31.78 5.53
N THR A 294 9.04 -32.13 4.29
CA THR A 294 8.43 -33.40 3.91
C THR A 294 9.40 -34.36 3.20
N GLY A 295 10.64 -33.93 2.93
CA GLY A 295 11.64 -34.73 2.20
C GLY A 295 11.40 -34.82 0.69
N ASP A 296 10.52 -33.97 0.15
CA ASP A 296 10.19 -33.88 -1.28
C ASP A 296 10.28 -32.45 -1.81
N GLY A 297 11.03 -31.59 -1.12
CA GLY A 297 11.35 -30.21 -1.52
C GLY A 297 10.34 -29.16 -1.07
N ARG A 298 9.35 -29.48 -0.23
CA ARG A 298 8.36 -28.51 0.25
C ARG A 298 8.86 -27.77 1.47
N ASP A 299 8.57 -26.46 1.52
CA ASP A 299 8.99 -25.58 2.61
C ASP A 299 7.80 -25.11 3.44
N LEU A 300 8.08 -24.82 4.71
CA LEU A 300 7.15 -24.16 5.62
C LEU A 300 7.81 -22.94 6.23
N VAL A 301 7.20 -21.76 6.02
CA VAL A 301 7.62 -20.50 6.65
C VAL A 301 6.67 -20.19 7.79
N LEU A 302 7.19 -20.05 9.00
CA LEU A 302 6.44 -19.60 10.17
C LEU A 302 6.72 -18.13 10.44
N LEU A 303 5.69 -17.34 10.70
CA LEU A 303 5.84 -15.95 11.06
C LEU A 303 5.03 -15.59 12.33
N SER A 304 5.58 -14.65 13.09
CA SER A 304 4.90 -14.04 14.23
C SER A 304 5.25 -12.56 14.28
N GLU A 305 4.24 -11.68 14.35
CA GLU A 305 4.42 -10.24 14.41
C GLU A 305 3.59 -9.63 15.53
N TYR A 306 4.18 -8.71 16.28
CA TYR A 306 3.50 -7.96 17.34
C TYR A 306 3.52 -6.48 17.01
N ALA A 307 2.33 -5.88 16.85
CA ALA A 307 2.13 -4.48 16.56
C ALA A 307 1.66 -3.72 17.81
N ARG A 308 2.18 -2.48 17.98
CA ARG A 308 1.76 -1.60 19.07
C ARG A 308 1.74 -0.14 18.67
N ASP A 309 0.67 0.57 19.10
CA ASP A 309 0.53 2.02 18.99
C ASP A 309 0.34 2.62 20.40
N SER A 310 1.17 3.62 20.75
CA SER A 310 1.14 4.25 22.08
C SER A 310 -0.13 5.04 22.38
N ARG A 311 -0.96 5.33 21.37
CA ARG A 311 -2.28 5.94 21.52
C ARG A 311 -3.33 4.95 22.02
N LYS A 312 -3.07 3.64 21.89
CA LYS A 312 -4.01 2.55 22.26
C LYS A 312 -5.35 2.73 21.52
N GLY A 313 -6.48 2.55 22.18
CA GLY A 313 -7.83 2.71 21.61
C GLY A 313 -8.15 4.11 21.06
N LEU A 314 -7.26 5.10 21.16
CA LEU A 314 -7.37 6.40 20.48
C LEU A 314 -6.69 6.42 19.10
N SER A 315 -6.02 5.36 18.71
CA SER A 315 -5.48 5.21 17.36
C SER A 315 -6.60 5.09 16.32
N HIS A 316 -6.35 5.52 15.09
CA HIS A 316 -7.18 5.19 13.93
C HIS A 316 -6.70 3.90 13.24
N SER A 317 -5.56 3.34 13.64
CA SER A 317 -5.08 2.06 13.14
C SER A 317 -5.80 0.92 13.82
N GLY A 318 -6.13 -0.13 13.07
CA GLY A 318 -6.56 -1.40 13.62
C GLY A 318 -5.44 -2.21 14.28
N PHE A 319 -4.18 -1.74 14.17
CA PHE A 319 -3.00 -2.39 14.75
C PHE A 319 -2.49 -1.58 15.94
N GLN A 320 -3.19 -1.64 17.07
CA GLN A 320 -2.88 -0.86 18.28
C GLN A 320 -2.23 -1.69 19.39
N ASN A 321 -2.55 -2.98 19.47
CA ASN A 321 -1.99 -3.98 20.40
C ASN A 321 -2.33 -5.36 19.85
N ASP A 322 -1.70 -5.75 18.75
CA ASP A 322 -2.13 -6.88 17.92
C ASP A 322 -1.01 -7.89 17.76
N LEU A 323 -1.38 -9.17 17.82
CA LEU A 323 -0.53 -10.31 17.51
C LEU A 323 -1.00 -10.94 16.21
N THR A 324 -0.10 -11.04 15.23
CA THR A 324 -0.29 -11.80 14.00
C THR A 324 0.57 -13.06 14.03
N LEU A 325 -0.04 -14.20 13.78
CA LEU A 325 0.63 -15.48 13.57
C LEU A 325 0.36 -15.94 12.14
N GLY A 326 1.36 -16.48 11.47
CA GLY A 326 1.24 -16.94 10.11
C GLY A 326 2.03 -18.20 9.81
N ALA A 327 1.56 -18.92 8.80
CA ALA A 327 2.25 -20.05 8.21
C ALA A 327 2.07 -20.03 6.70
N ARG A 328 3.19 -20.09 5.96
CA ARG A 328 3.19 -20.18 4.49
C ARG A 328 3.76 -21.55 4.11
N TRP A 329 2.95 -22.33 3.41
CA TRP A 329 3.36 -23.58 2.82
C TRP A 329 3.70 -23.37 1.35
N VAL A 330 4.91 -23.74 0.95
CA VAL A 330 5.44 -23.57 -0.41
C VAL A 330 5.72 -24.96 -1.00
N TRP A 331 5.13 -25.25 -2.16
CA TRP A 331 5.32 -26.55 -2.83
C TRP A 331 6.62 -26.65 -3.58
N ASN A 332 7.24 -25.51 -3.94
CA ASN A 332 8.43 -25.44 -4.81
C ASN A 332 8.23 -26.19 -6.14
N ASP A 333 6.99 -26.20 -6.62
CA ASP A 333 6.61 -26.76 -7.92
C ASP A 333 6.79 -25.73 -9.06
N VAL A 334 6.66 -26.17 -10.30
CA VAL A 334 6.81 -25.33 -11.49
C VAL A 334 5.72 -24.25 -11.54
N GLU A 335 4.58 -24.52 -10.92
CA GLU A 335 3.43 -23.62 -10.86
C GLU A 335 3.51 -22.59 -9.72
N ASP A 336 4.60 -22.53 -8.95
CA ASP A 336 4.82 -21.63 -7.80
C ASP A 336 3.67 -21.68 -6.77
N THR A 337 3.15 -22.89 -6.50
CA THR A 337 2.01 -23.05 -5.60
C THR A 337 2.39 -22.74 -4.18
N GLN A 338 1.63 -21.84 -3.55
CA GLN A 338 1.77 -21.55 -2.12
C GLN A 338 0.42 -21.31 -1.45
N VAL A 339 0.37 -21.59 -0.17
CA VAL A 339 -0.77 -21.28 0.71
C VAL A 339 -0.27 -20.52 1.91
N LEU A 340 -0.83 -19.35 2.16
CA LEU A 340 -0.55 -18.52 3.35
C LEU A 340 -1.78 -18.48 4.26
N GLY A 341 -1.61 -18.84 5.51
CA GLY A 341 -2.58 -18.62 6.57
C GLY A 341 -2.08 -17.53 7.53
N LEU A 342 -2.91 -16.53 7.82
CA LEU A 342 -2.65 -15.46 8.78
C LEU A 342 -3.79 -15.38 9.79
N LEU A 343 -3.45 -15.30 11.08
CA LEU A 343 -4.38 -15.03 12.17
C LEU A 343 -3.91 -13.77 12.91
N THR A 344 -4.67 -12.68 12.82
CA THR A 344 -4.41 -11.45 13.56
C THR A 344 -5.43 -11.32 14.69
N ARG A 345 -4.96 -11.03 15.90
CA ARG A 345 -5.80 -10.83 17.08
C ARG A 345 -5.43 -9.54 17.80
N ASP A 346 -6.44 -8.69 18.00
CA ASP A 346 -6.37 -7.56 18.92
C ASP A 346 -6.38 -8.08 20.37
N LEU A 347 -5.34 -7.78 21.13
CA LEU A 347 -5.16 -8.24 22.51
C LEU A 347 -5.94 -7.39 23.52
N ASP A 348 -6.37 -6.18 23.15
CA ASP A 348 -7.17 -5.30 24.01
C ASP A 348 -8.68 -5.61 23.89
N ASN A 349 -9.18 -5.86 22.68
CA ASN A 349 -10.62 -6.00 22.39
C ASN A 349 -11.03 -7.43 22.00
N ALA A 350 -10.07 -8.33 21.81
CA ALA A 350 -10.27 -9.71 21.36
C ALA A 350 -10.95 -9.83 19.96
N ALA A 351 -10.94 -8.76 19.16
CA ALA A 351 -11.30 -8.82 17.75
C ALA A 351 -10.23 -9.64 17.00
N GLN A 352 -10.64 -10.42 16.02
CA GLN A 352 -9.71 -11.24 15.25
C GLN A 352 -10.13 -11.39 13.79
N ALA A 353 -9.11 -11.54 12.93
CA ALA A 353 -9.27 -11.90 11.53
C ALA A 353 -8.38 -13.09 11.20
N MET A 354 -8.92 -14.04 10.45
CA MET A 354 -8.16 -15.12 9.84
C MET A 354 -8.27 -14.97 8.32
N THR A 355 -7.13 -15.00 7.64
CA THR A 355 -7.07 -15.02 6.17
C THR A 355 -6.30 -16.26 5.73
N VAL A 356 -6.82 -16.97 4.75
CA VAL A 356 -6.12 -18.04 4.06
C VAL A 356 -6.12 -17.66 2.58
N SER A 357 -4.95 -17.62 1.95
CA SER A 357 -4.81 -17.42 0.51
C SER A 357 -4.06 -18.58 -0.14
N ILE A 358 -4.35 -18.80 -1.39
CA ILE A 358 -3.63 -19.68 -2.29
C ILE A 358 -3.26 -18.90 -3.54
N ASP A 359 -2.01 -19.03 -3.95
CA ASP A 359 -1.46 -18.48 -5.18
C ASP A 359 -0.94 -19.64 -6.03
N ARG A 360 -1.25 -19.63 -7.33
CA ARG A 360 -0.79 -20.65 -8.26
C ARG A 360 -0.75 -20.11 -9.69
N ARG A 361 0.35 -20.36 -10.38
CA ARG A 361 0.46 -20.17 -11.81
C ARG A 361 -0.24 -21.33 -12.53
N LEU A 362 -1.18 -21.01 -13.40
CA LEU A 362 -1.95 -22.00 -14.19
C LEU A 362 -1.27 -22.29 -15.54
N THR A 363 -0.71 -21.25 -16.17
CA THR A 363 0.12 -21.29 -17.37
C THR A 363 1.22 -20.23 -17.26
N ASP A 364 2.06 -20.08 -18.26
CA ASP A 364 3.10 -19.04 -18.27
C ASP A 364 2.49 -17.63 -18.18
N GLU A 365 1.26 -17.43 -18.67
CA GLU A 365 0.59 -16.14 -18.70
C GLU A 365 -0.54 -16.00 -17.68
N LEU A 366 -1.05 -17.12 -17.10
CA LEU A 366 -2.21 -17.09 -16.22
C LEU A 366 -1.84 -17.46 -14.77
N THR A 367 -2.18 -16.55 -13.86
CA THR A 367 -2.06 -16.80 -12.41
C THR A 367 -3.43 -16.76 -11.73
N LEU A 368 -3.68 -17.73 -10.86
CA LEU A 368 -4.86 -17.78 -9.98
C LEU A 368 -4.44 -17.37 -8.57
N GLU A 369 -5.21 -16.46 -7.99
CA GLU A 369 -5.18 -16.14 -6.57
C GLU A 369 -6.58 -16.36 -5.98
N ALA A 370 -6.68 -17.04 -4.85
CA ALA A 370 -7.94 -17.15 -4.12
C ALA A 370 -7.70 -16.98 -2.63
N SER A 371 -8.61 -16.30 -1.95
CA SER A 371 -8.52 -16.10 -0.50
C SER A 371 -9.87 -16.19 0.18
N ALA A 372 -9.85 -16.64 1.44
CA ALA A 372 -10.97 -16.60 2.35
C ALA A 372 -10.55 -15.82 3.60
N ARG A 373 -11.35 -14.81 3.96
CA ARG A 373 -11.16 -14.03 5.17
C ARG A 373 -12.37 -14.19 6.09
N LEU A 374 -12.10 -14.54 7.34
CA LEU A 374 -13.09 -14.60 8.42
C LEU A 374 -12.79 -13.47 9.40
N VAL A 375 -13.81 -12.69 9.76
CA VAL A 375 -13.72 -11.64 10.78
C VAL A 375 -14.62 -12.01 11.95
N GLU A 376 -14.10 -11.92 13.16
CA GLU A 376 -14.83 -12.23 14.38
C GLU A 376 -14.64 -11.13 15.43
N ARG A 377 -15.73 -10.81 16.15
CA ARG A 377 -15.74 -9.87 17.27
C ARG A 377 -15.26 -8.46 16.92
N TYR A 378 -15.31 -8.08 15.64
CA TYR A 378 -14.96 -6.75 15.18
C TYR A 378 -15.86 -5.65 15.76
N GLU A 379 -17.09 -6.01 16.18
CA GLU A 379 -17.98 -5.11 16.91
C GLU A 379 -17.41 -4.65 18.27
N ARG A 380 -16.41 -5.33 18.80
CA ARG A 380 -15.74 -4.99 20.07
C ARG A 380 -14.64 -3.96 19.91
N ASP A 381 -14.03 -3.87 18.72
CA ASP A 381 -13.02 -2.88 18.42
C ASP A 381 -13.66 -1.68 17.71
N PRO A 382 -13.61 -0.48 18.32
CA PRO A 382 -14.18 0.72 17.73
C PRO A 382 -13.60 1.10 16.34
N ASN A 383 -12.40 0.61 16.00
CA ASN A 383 -11.79 0.84 14.68
C ASN A 383 -12.34 -0.11 13.62
N SER A 384 -12.78 -1.29 14.01
CA SER A 384 -13.20 -2.37 13.12
C SER A 384 -14.70 -2.63 13.09
N THR A 385 -15.50 -1.97 13.96
CA THR A 385 -16.95 -2.19 14.09
C THR A 385 -17.69 -2.12 12.75
N ALA A 386 -17.32 -1.19 11.87
CA ALA A 386 -17.94 -1.03 10.55
C ALA A 386 -17.70 -2.23 9.62
N LEU A 387 -16.74 -3.10 9.94
CA LEU A 387 -16.31 -4.26 9.14
C LEU A 387 -16.72 -5.59 9.78
N SER A 388 -17.57 -5.56 10.80
CA SER A 388 -17.89 -6.73 11.66
C SER A 388 -18.60 -7.88 10.94
N LYS A 389 -19.13 -7.65 9.74
CA LYS A 389 -19.81 -8.63 8.89
C LYS A 389 -19.18 -8.75 7.50
N ASP A 390 -17.92 -8.44 7.40
CA ASP A 390 -17.21 -8.40 6.13
C ASP A 390 -16.22 -9.59 5.96
N SER A 391 -16.62 -10.77 6.48
CA SER A 391 -16.04 -12.05 6.05
C SER A 391 -16.23 -12.19 4.53
N ALA A 392 -15.21 -12.66 3.80
CA ALA A 392 -15.23 -12.65 2.35
C ALA A 392 -14.51 -13.87 1.76
N VAL A 393 -14.96 -14.29 0.59
CA VAL A 393 -14.22 -15.16 -0.33
C VAL A 393 -13.94 -14.37 -1.60
N ILE A 394 -12.69 -14.37 -2.02
CA ILE A 394 -12.21 -13.58 -3.15
C ILE A 394 -11.39 -14.51 -4.05
N ALA A 395 -11.62 -14.44 -5.34
CA ALA A 395 -10.82 -15.15 -6.33
C ALA A 395 -10.51 -14.23 -7.49
N SER A 396 -9.28 -14.28 -7.99
CA SER A 396 -8.84 -13.53 -9.16
C SER A 396 -8.05 -14.39 -10.12
N VAL A 397 -8.17 -14.07 -11.41
CA VAL A 397 -7.33 -14.61 -12.47
C VAL A 397 -6.65 -13.43 -13.15
N THR A 398 -5.33 -13.48 -13.22
CA THR A 398 -4.50 -12.47 -13.88
C THR A 398 -3.88 -13.06 -15.13
N TYR A 399 -4.07 -12.38 -16.26
CA TYR A 399 -3.39 -12.64 -17.52
C TYR A 399 -2.24 -11.63 -17.68
N SER A 400 -1.03 -12.15 -17.83
CA SER A 400 0.18 -11.35 -18.09
C SER A 400 0.65 -11.53 -19.54
N PHE A 401 1.10 -10.48 -20.20
CA PHE A 401 1.52 -10.47 -21.62
C PHE A 401 2.76 -9.60 -21.87
#